data_d6da1132557676f372aa2dc1cbb3f8e7
#
_entry.id   d6da1132557676f372aa2dc1cbb3f8e7
#
_cell.length_a   1.000
_cell.length_b   1.000
_cell.length_c   1.000
_cell.angle_alpha   90.00
_cell.angle_beta   90.00
_cell.angle_gamma   90.00
#
_symmetry.space_group_name_H-M   'P 1'
#
loop_
_entity.id
_entity.type
_entity.pdbx_description
1 polymer ?
#
loop_
_entity_poly.entity_id
_entity_poly.type
_entity_poly.pdbx_seq_one_letter_code
_entity_poly.pdbx_strand_id
1 'polypeptide(L)' 'MQNLKNTTKEQKEILSNAESILYTCKNDLGNFIESEVIKSNGKYYRLQATNKHITEFTEV' A
#
# COMPACT_ATOMS: atom_id res chain seq x y z
N MET A 1 -4.53 1.10 -3.01
CA MET A 1 -5.02 0.14 -2.00
C MET A 1 -6.03 0.79 -1.09
N GLN A 2 -7.09 0.08 -0.75
CA GLN A 2 -8.15 0.59 0.12
C GLN A 2 -8.49 -0.48 1.15
N ASN A 3 -9.04 -0.02 2.29
CA ASN A 3 -9.54 -0.92 3.34
C ASN A 3 -8.46 -1.83 3.91
N LEU A 4 -7.26 -1.29 4.08
CA LEU A 4 -6.17 -2.02 4.71
C LEU A 4 -6.47 -2.24 6.19
N LYS A 5 -6.05 -3.39 6.72
CA LYS A 5 -6.47 -3.83 8.05
C LYS A 5 -5.49 -3.47 9.17
N ASN A 6 -4.20 -3.40 8.87
CA ASN A 6 -3.17 -3.20 9.88
C ASN A 6 -2.36 -1.92 9.66
N THR A 7 -3.04 -0.85 9.25
CA THR A 7 -2.40 0.45 9.04
C THR A 7 -2.12 1.13 10.38
N THR A 8 -0.91 1.67 10.52
CA THR A 8 -0.59 2.53 11.66
C THR A 8 -1.18 3.93 11.43
N LYS A 9 -1.20 4.75 12.47
CA LYS A 9 -1.69 6.13 12.37
C LYS A 9 -0.86 6.92 11.35
N GLU A 10 0.46 6.75 11.39
CA GLU A 10 1.38 7.41 10.46
C GLU A 10 1.13 6.98 9.03
N GLN A 11 0.94 5.67 8.82
CA GLN A 11 0.64 5.13 7.49
C GLN A 11 -0.68 5.65 6.95
N LYS A 12 -1.70 5.75 7.80
CA LYS A 12 -3.00 6.32 7.40
C LYS A 12 -2.86 7.76 6.95
N GLU A 13 -2.04 8.54 7.63
CA GLU A 13 -1.80 9.92 7.28
C GLU A 13 -1.10 10.03 5.91
N ILE A 14 -0.07 9.21 5.69
CA ILE A 14 0.61 9.15 4.40
C ILE A 14 -0.38 8.77 3.30
N LEU A 15 -1.18 7.75 3.52
CA LEU A 15 -2.14 7.26 2.53
C LEU A 15 -3.25 8.27 2.23
N SER A 16 -3.64 9.09 3.21
CA SER A 16 -4.69 10.09 3.00
C SER A 16 -4.28 11.17 2.01
N ASN A 17 -2.99 11.40 1.84
CA ASN A 17 -2.44 12.38 0.90
C ASN A 17 -1.82 11.70 -0.32
N ALA A 18 -2.04 10.42 -0.49
CA ALA A 18 -1.35 9.63 -1.50
C ALA A 18 -1.99 9.77 -2.87
N GLU A 19 -1.13 9.82 -3.89
CA GLU A 19 -1.51 9.71 -5.28
C GLU A 19 -0.90 8.41 -5.80
N SER A 20 -1.75 7.55 -6.39
CA SER A 20 -1.30 6.26 -6.90
C SER A 20 -0.52 6.45 -8.20
N ILE A 21 0.68 5.89 -8.24
CA ILE A 21 1.54 5.92 -9.43
C ILE A 21 1.42 4.62 -10.19
N LEU A 22 1.50 3.50 -9.49
CA LEU A 22 1.45 2.17 -10.08
C LEU A 22 0.74 1.23 -9.13
N TYR A 23 -0.20 0.47 -9.65
CA TYR A 23 -0.95 -0.50 -8.85
C TYR A 23 -1.04 -1.81 -9.62
N THR A 24 -0.70 -2.91 -8.94
CA THR A 24 -0.87 -4.25 -9.48
C THR A 24 -1.48 -5.15 -8.41
N CYS A 25 -2.23 -6.15 -8.85
CA CYS A 25 -2.75 -7.16 -7.93
C CYS A 25 -2.76 -8.52 -8.61
N LYS A 26 -2.67 -9.57 -7.80
CA LYS A 26 -2.74 -10.95 -8.29
C LYS A 26 -3.33 -11.84 -7.21
N ASN A 27 -3.89 -12.99 -7.62
CA ASN A 27 -4.29 -14.05 -6.73
C ASN A 27 -3.25 -15.16 -6.81
N ASP A 28 -2.75 -15.61 -5.68
CA ASP A 28 -1.76 -16.66 -5.61
C ASP A 28 -2.03 -17.55 -4.40
N LEU A 29 -2.23 -18.85 -4.63
CA LEU A 29 -2.50 -19.83 -3.58
C LEU A 29 -3.66 -19.40 -2.66
N GLY A 30 -4.70 -18.80 -3.24
CA GLY A 30 -5.86 -18.33 -2.49
C GLY A 30 -5.67 -16.99 -1.77
N ASN A 31 -4.53 -16.35 -1.97
CA ASN A 31 -4.25 -15.04 -1.39
C ASN A 31 -4.40 -13.94 -2.43
N PHE A 32 -4.97 -12.81 -2.02
CA PHE A 32 -5.07 -11.62 -2.83
C PHE A 32 -3.90 -10.70 -2.48
N ILE A 33 -2.94 -10.57 -3.39
CA ILE A 33 -1.70 -9.83 -3.17
C ILE A 33 -1.75 -8.55 -3.99
N GLU A 34 -1.55 -7.41 -3.32
CA GLU A 34 -1.52 -6.09 -3.95
C GLU A 34 -0.14 -5.47 -3.79
N SER A 35 0.33 -4.78 -4.83
CA SER A 35 1.56 -3.99 -4.79
C SER A 35 1.25 -2.62 -5.36
N GLU A 36 1.76 -1.58 -4.72
CA GLU A 36 1.48 -0.21 -5.15
C GLU A 36 2.68 0.70 -4.88
N VAL A 37 2.91 1.63 -5.79
CA VAL A 37 3.82 2.75 -5.57
C VAL A 37 2.96 4.01 -5.51
N ILE A 38 3.14 4.78 -4.45
CA ILE A 38 2.40 6.02 -4.23
C ILE A 38 3.35 7.19 -4.06
N LYS A 39 2.84 8.39 -4.34
CA LYS A 39 3.51 9.64 -4.01
C LYS A 39 2.67 10.36 -2.96
N SER A 40 3.28 10.73 -1.85
CA SER A 40 2.60 11.40 -0.76
C SER A 40 3.52 12.46 -0.16
N ASN A 41 3.04 13.70 -0.11
CA ASN A 41 3.79 14.84 0.45
C ASN A 41 5.20 14.97 -0.14
N GLY A 42 5.32 14.76 -1.46
CA GLY A 42 6.59 14.90 -2.17
C GLY A 42 7.52 13.70 -2.05
N LYS A 43 7.11 12.64 -1.41
CA LYS A 43 7.91 11.43 -1.22
C LYS A 43 7.24 10.23 -1.90
N TYR A 44 8.04 9.25 -2.28
CA TYR A 44 7.55 8.03 -2.91
C TYR A 44 7.65 6.87 -1.93
N TYR A 45 6.61 6.01 -1.95
CA TYR A 45 6.54 4.85 -1.06
C TYR A 45 6.16 3.62 -1.86
N ARG A 46 6.72 2.47 -1.45
CA ARG A 46 6.32 1.16 -1.97
C ARG A 46 5.52 0.44 -0.91
N LEU A 47 4.37 -0.06 -1.32
CA LEU A 47 3.46 -0.80 -0.44
C LEU A 47 3.20 -2.17 -1.02
N GLN A 48 3.09 -3.15 -0.14
CA GLN A 48 2.59 -4.47 -0.50
C GLN A 48 1.63 -4.92 0.59
N ALA A 49 0.56 -5.58 0.18
CA ALA A 49 -0.43 -6.11 1.11
C ALA A 49 -0.90 -7.48 0.64
N THR A 50 -1.13 -8.37 1.58
CA THR A 50 -1.69 -9.68 1.34
C THR A 50 -3.00 -9.77 2.10
N ASN A 51 -4.11 -10.01 1.37
CA ASN A 51 -5.45 -10.05 1.94
C ASN A 51 -5.74 -8.82 2.80
N LYS A 52 -5.35 -7.64 2.29
CA LYS A 52 -5.52 -6.33 2.92
C LYS A 52 -4.64 -6.07 4.16
N HIS A 53 -3.72 -6.97 4.47
CA HIS A 53 -2.74 -6.75 5.55
C HIS A 53 -1.43 -6.28 4.93
N ILE A 54 -0.93 -5.13 5.38
CA ILE A 54 0.32 -4.56 4.88
C ILE A 54 1.48 -5.47 5.26
N THR A 55 2.27 -5.87 4.26
CA THR A 55 3.48 -6.65 4.46
C THR A 55 4.74 -5.82 4.17
N GLU A 56 4.59 -4.73 3.41
CA GLU A 56 5.70 -3.82 3.13
C GLU A 56 5.16 -2.40 3.02
N PHE A 57 5.86 -1.44 3.62
CA PHE A 57 5.52 -0.01 3.50
C PHE A 57 6.82 0.76 3.72
N THR A 58 7.52 1.05 2.64
CA THR A 58 8.85 1.66 2.72
C THR A 58 8.94 2.89 1.83
N GLU A 59 9.72 3.87 2.29
CA GLU A 59 10.03 5.03 1.48
C GLU A 59 11.12 4.67 0.47
N VAL A 60 10.91 5.09 -0.77
CA VAL A 60 11.84 4.80 -1.86
C VAL A 60 12.78 5.97 -2.10
#